data_41bc40cfaab368d590d517dadd38bf75
#
_entry.id   41bc40cfaab368d590d517dadd38bf75
#
_cell.length_a   1.000
_cell.length_b   1.000
_cell.length_c   1.000
_cell.angle_alpha   90.00
_cell.angle_beta   90.00
_cell.angle_gamma   90.00
#
_symmetry.space_group_name_H-M   'P 1'
#
loop_
_entity.id
_entity.type
_entity.pdbx_description
1 polymer ?
#
loop_
_entity_poly.entity_id
_entity_poly.type
_entity_poly.pdbx_seq_one_letter_code
_entity_poly.pdbx_strand_id
1 'polypeptide(L)'
;VIINVSSIAAVNASPHSEPYGAAKAGLNALTRSFAAALGPEVRVNCIMAGPFLTDITKAWDMEKFEMRAKRDIPMQRGGRPDEIVGAALYLASDAASFTTGAIIPVDGGAH
;
A
#
# COMPACT_ATOMS: atom_id res chain seq x y z
N VAL A 1 -1.31 13.97 -11.92
CA VAL A 1 -1.06 12.61 -11.41
C VAL A 1 -1.95 12.35 -10.18
N ILE A 2 -2.47 11.14 -10.05
CA ILE A 2 -3.22 10.72 -8.87
C ILE A 2 -2.50 9.52 -8.28
N ILE A 3 -2.22 9.56 -6.98
CA ILE A 3 -1.62 8.46 -6.23
C ILE A 3 -2.57 8.08 -5.09
N ASN A 4 -3.16 6.91 -5.20
CA ASN A 4 -3.99 6.35 -4.15
C ASN A 4 -3.14 5.55 -3.17
N VAL A 5 -3.58 5.44 -1.93
CA VAL A 5 -2.92 4.62 -0.92
C VAL A 5 -3.91 3.56 -0.44
N SER A 6 -3.66 2.31 -0.82
CA SER A 6 -4.43 1.18 -0.35
C SER A 6 -3.65 0.38 0.71
N SER A 7 -4.01 -0.84 0.93
CA SER A 7 -3.44 -1.69 1.96
C SER A 7 -3.30 -3.12 1.47
N ILE A 8 -2.37 -3.87 2.04
CA ILE A 8 -2.29 -5.32 1.83
C ILE A 8 -3.60 -6.02 2.23
N ALA A 9 -4.44 -5.40 3.06
CA ALA A 9 -5.79 -5.89 3.35
C ALA A 9 -6.67 -6.00 2.10
N ALA A 10 -6.30 -5.33 1.01
CA ALA A 10 -6.99 -5.47 -0.29
C ALA A 10 -6.79 -6.85 -0.92
N VAL A 11 -5.73 -7.56 -0.58
CA VAL A 11 -5.34 -8.84 -1.20
C VAL A 11 -5.20 -9.98 -0.18
N ASN A 12 -4.96 -9.66 1.08
CA ASN A 12 -4.88 -10.64 2.16
C ASN A 12 -6.22 -10.77 2.88
N ALA A 13 -6.52 -11.97 3.36
CA ALA A 13 -7.66 -12.15 4.25
C ALA A 13 -7.45 -11.33 5.53
N SER A 14 -8.46 -10.58 5.93
CA SER A 14 -8.42 -9.70 7.10
C SER A 14 -9.63 -9.94 8.00
N PRO A 15 -9.64 -11.06 8.75
CA PRO A 15 -10.74 -11.33 9.69
C PRO A 15 -10.91 -10.17 10.67
N HIS A 16 -12.14 -9.81 10.97
CA HIS A 16 -12.51 -8.67 11.83
C HIS A 16 -12.23 -7.29 11.23
N SER A 17 -11.83 -7.22 9.95
CA SER A 17 -11.59 -5.98 9.19
C SER A 17 -12.16 -6.09 7.78
N GLU A 18 -13.22 -6.84 7.60
CA GLU A 18 -13.81 -7.14 6.30
C GLU A 18 -14.21 -5.87 5.53
N PRO A 19 -14.88 -4.86 6.13
CA PRO A 19 -15.21 -3.63 5.40
C PRO A 19 -13.97 -2.86 4.95
N TYR A 20 -12.91 -2.86 5.75
CA TYR A 20 -11.65 -2.19 5.41
C TYR A 20 -10.99 -2.87 4.22
N GLY A 21 -10.89 -4.19 4.24
CA GLY A 21 -10.33 -4.97 3.12
C GLY A 21 -11.12 -4.76 1.83
N ALA A 22 -12.46 -4.79 1.93
CA ALA A 22 -13.33 -4.56 0.77
C ALA A 22 -13.14 -3.15 0.19
N ALA A 23 -13.05 -2.12 1.04
CA ALA A 23 -12.84 -0.74 0.60
C ALA A 23 -11.48 -0.57 -0.09
N LYS A 24 -10.42 -1.17 0.46
CA LYS A 24 -9.07 -1.09 -0.13
C LYS A 24 -8.96 -1.91 -1.42
N ALA A 25 -9.62 -3.05 -1.52
CA ALA A 25 -9.73 -3.81 -2.76
C ALA A 25 -10.47 -3.01 -3.84
N GLY A 26 -11.56 -2.34 -3.46
CA GLY A 26 -12.29 -1.43 -4.34
C GLY A 26 -11.41 -0.27 -4.82
N LEU A 27 -10.57 0.27 -3.95
CA LEU A 27 -9.63 1.33 -4.33
C LEU A 27 -8.58 0.85 -5.35
N ASN A 28 -8.09 -0.38 -5.22
CA ASN A 28 -7.21 -0.98 -6.21
C ASN A 28 -7.91 -1.10 -7.58
N ALA A 29 -9.15 -1.58 -7.61
CA ALA A 29 -9.94 -1.68 -8.83
C ALA A 29 -10.22 -0.29 -9.44
N LEU A 30 -10.57 0.67 -8.61
CA LEU A 30 -10.83 2.05 -9.02
C LEU A 30 -9.58 2.70 -9.64
N THR A 31 -8.40 2.44 -9.09
CA THR A 31 -7.12 2.92 -9.62
C THR A 31 -6.94 2.50 -11.08
N ARG A 32 -7.17 1.23 -11.39
CA ARG A 32 -7.06 0.70 -12.75
C ARG A 32 -8.11 1.31 -13.69
N SER A 33 -9.33 1.45 -13.22
CA SER A 33 -10.42 2.00 -14.01
C SER A 33 -10.16 3.47 -14.36
N PHE A 34 -9.73 4.27 -13.39
CA PHE A 34 -9.39 5.67 -13.65
C PHE A 34 -8.13 5.83 -14.51
N ALA A 35 -7.14 4.95 -14.36
CA ALA A 35 -5.97 4.97 -15.23
C ALA A 35 -6.38 4.79 -16.70
N ALA A 36 -7.29 3.87 -16.98
CA ALA A 36 -7.80 3.63 -18.32
C ALA A 36 -8.66 4.79 -18.82
N ALA A 37 -9.46 5.40 -17.95
CA ALA A 37 -10.39 6.47 -18.34
C ALA A 37 -9.68 7.82 -18.54
N LEU A 38 -8.62 8.11 -17.79
CA LEU A 38 -7.99 9.42 -17.75
C LEU A 38 -6.67 9.50 -18.53
N GLY A 39 -6.19 8.40 -19.06
CA GLY A 39 -5.02 8.42 -19.94
C GLY A 39 -5.34 9.02 -21.30
N PRO A 40 -4.37 9.66 -21.96
CA PRO A 40 -2.99 9.87 -21.53
C PRO A 40 -2.78 11.09 -20.63
N GLU A 41 -3.80 11.90 -20.34
CA GLU A 41 -3.66 13.20 -19.66
C GLU A 41 -3.27 13.05 -18.19
N VAL A 42 -3.81 12.02 -17.51
CA VAL A 42 -3.58 11.81 -16.08
C VAL A 42 -3.15 10.37 -15.84
N ARG A 43 -2.01 10.21 -15.15
CA ARG A 43 -1.58 8.91 -14.65
C ARG A 43 -2.22 8.65 -13.29
N VAL A 44 -2.69 7.44 -13.07
CA VAL A 44 -3.35 7.04 -11.82
C VAL A 44 -2.71 5.74 -11.35
N ASN A 45 -2.07 5.78 -10.19
CA ASN A 45 -1.38 4.63 -9.60
C ASN A 45 -1.74 4.51 -8.12
N CYS A 46 -1.36 3.40 -7.52
CA CYS A 46 -1.65 3.12 -6.13
C CYS A 46 -0.42 2.56 -5.43
N ILE A 47 -0.18 3.01 -4.20
CA ILE A 47 0.74 2.39 -3.28
C ILE A 47 -0.08 1.49 -2.34
N MET A 48 0.19 0.20 -2.38
CA MET A 48 -0.44 -0.77 -1.48
C MET A 48 0.46 -0.97 -0.27
N ALA A 49 0.11 -0.30 0.83
CA ALA A 49 0.96 -0.25 2.01
C ALA A 49 0.78 -1.48 2.90
N GLY A 50 1.88 -1.98 3.43
CA GLY A 50 1.90 -2.95 4.51
C GLY A 50 1.89 -2.28 5.89
N PRO A 51 2.32 -3.00 6.92
CA PRO A 51 2.32 -2.47 8.28
C PRO A 51 3.50 -1.50 8.49
N PHE A 52 3.18 -0.22 8.61
CA PHE A 52 4.14 0.84 8.92
C PHE A 52 4.03 1.26 10.38
N LEU A 53 5.18 1.54 10.99
CA LEU A 53 5.28 2.00 12.37
C LEU A 53 4.96 3.50 12.43
N THR A 54 3.69 3.83 12.52
CA THR A 54 3.18 5.21 12.60
C THR A 54 2.67 5.51 14.01
N ASP A 55 2.10 6.68 14.25
CA ASP A 55 1.54 7.04 15.56
C ASP A 55 0.43 6.07 16.00
N ILE A 56 -0.32 5.50 15.07
CA ILE A 56 -1.35 4.49 15.36
C ILE A 56 -0.73 3.24 16.02
N THR A 57 0.51 2.90 15.71
CA THR A 57 1.16 1.70 16.28
C THR A 57 1.45 1.83 17.77
N LYS A 58 1.41 3.02 18.34
CA LYS A 58 1.55 3.23 19.78
C LYS A 58 0.42 2.55 20.57
N ALA A 59 -0.75 2.34 19.93
CA ALA A 59 -1.87 1.61 20.53
C ALA A 59 -1.73 0.08 20.40
N TRP A 60 -0.74 -0.40 19.66
CA TRP A 60 -0.51 -1.83 19.45
C TRP A 60 0.34 -2.41 20.57
N ASP A 61 0.16 -3.71 20.84
CA ASP A 61 1.11 -4.48 21.60
C ASP A 61 2.35 -4.74 20.72
N MET A 62 3.39 -3.94 20.91
CA MET A 62 4.59 -3.97 20.07
C MET A 62 5.33 -5.31 20.16
N GLU A 63 5.32 -5.95 21.31
CA GLU A 63 5.95 -7.26 21.49
C GLU A 63 5.27 -8.31 20.63
N LYS A 64 3.93 -8.36 20.65
CA LYS A 64 3.15 -9.26 19.79
C LYS A 64 3.31 -8.92 18.31
N PHE A 65 3.35 -7.63 17.99
CA PHE A 65 3.57 -7.20 16.61
C PHE A 65 4.94 -7.66 16.10
N GLU A 66 6.00 -7.46 16.87
CA GLU A 66 7.36 -7.88 16.48
C GLU A 66 7.46 -9.39 16.28
N MET A 67 6.83 -10.18 17.14
CA MET A 67 6.78 -11.63 17.00
C MET A 67 6.08 -12.04 15.71
N ARG A 68 4.93 -11.44 15.39
CA ARG A 68 4.21 -11.71 14.14
C ARG A 68 5.01 -11.25 12.93
N ALA A 69 5.65 -10.11 13.01
CA ALA A 69 6.46 -9.59 11.93
C ALA A 69 7.62 -10.52 11.57
N LYS A 70 8.30 -11.06 12.59
CA LYS A 70 9.39 -12.04 12.38
C LYS A 70 8.90 -13.33 11.75
N ARG A 71 7.67 -13.73 12.04
CA ARG A 71 7.08 -14.97 11.50
C ARG A 71 6.51 -14.77 10.09
N ASP A 72 5.79 -13.66 9.88
CA ASP A 72 4.88 -13.52 8.73
C ASP A 72 5.37 -12.54 7.66
N ILE A 73 6.30 -11.65 7.99
CA ILE A 73 6.82 -10.64 7.06
C ILE A 73 8.24 -11.05 6.63
N PRO A 74 8.51 -11.22 5.34
CA PRO A 74 9.86 -11.59 4.88
C PRO A 74 10.97 -10.66 5.37
N MET A 75 10.71 -9.33 5.45
CA MET A 75 11.66 -8.37 6.01
C MET A 75 11.72 -8.38 7.54
N GLN A 76 10.86 -9.15 8.20
CA GLN A 76 10.82 -9.43 9.65
C GLN A 76 10.63 -8.20 10.53
N ARG A 77 10.03 -7.15 10.01
CA ARG A 77 9.76 -5.90 10.74
C ARG A 77 8.65 -5.10 10.09
N GLY A 78 8.10 -4.15 10.82
CA GLY A 78 7.27 -3.08 10.23
C GLY A 78 8.14 -2.09 9.45
N GLY A 79 7.53 -1.39 8.53
CA GLY A 79 8.19 -0.33 7.78
C GLY A 79 8.29 0.97 8.57
N ARG A 80 9.38 1.73 8.39
CA ARG A 80 9.44 3.09 8.88
C ARG A 80 8.63 4.01 7.95
N PRO A 81 7.99 5.07 8.47
CA PRO A 81 7.21 5.99 7.62
C PRO A 81 7.98 6.58 6.44
N ASP A 82 9.29 6.81 6.59
CA ASP A 82 10.12 7.34 5.51
C ASP A 82 10.31 6.35 4.34
N GLU A 83 10.10 5.07 4.57
CA GLU A 83 10.32 4.04 3.54
C GLU A 83 9.24 4.00 2.46
N ILE A 84 8.13 4.73 2.62
CA ILE A 84 7.12 4.86 1.57
C ILE A 84 7.42 6.02 0.60
N VAL A 85 8.29 6.93 0.99
CA VAL A 85 8.55 8.18 0.26
C VAL A 85 9.13 7.90 -1.13
N GLY A 86 10.03 6.93 -1.26
CA GLY A 86 10.63 6.59 -2.54
C GLY A 86 9.61 6.17 -3.59
N ALA A 87 8.64 5.35 -3.21
CA ALA A 87 7.56 4.93 -4.12
C ALA A 87 6.68 6.12 -4.52
N ALA A 88 6.34 6.99 -3.56
CA ALA A 88 5.53 8.18 -3.83
C ALA A 88 6.25 9.14 -4.77
N LEU A 89 7.54 9.39 -4.55
CA LEU A 89 8.34 10.25 -5.42
C LEU A 89 8.48 9.67 -6.84
N TYR A 90 8.70 8.37 -6.96
CA TYR A 90 8.73 7.71 -8.26
C TYR A 90 7.43 7.95 -9.02
N LEU A 91 6.30 7.64 -8.40
CA LEU A 91 5.00 7.74 -9.06
C LEU A 91 4.60 9.19 -9.37
N ALA A 92 5.03 10.16 -8.57
CA ALA A 92 4.73 11.57 -8.76
C ALA A 92 5.61 12.23 -9.83
N SER A 93 6.74 11.63 -10.17
CA SER A 93 7.76 12.24 -11.03
C SER A 93 7.69 11.73 -12.47
N ASP A 94 8.44 12.37 -13.36
CA ASP A 94 8.59 11.95 -14.75
C ASP A 94 9.31 10.60 -14.90
N ALA A 95 9.99 10.13 -13.86
CA ALA A 95 10.53 8.78 -13.83
C ALA A 95 9.45 7.71 -14.05
N ALA A 96 8.21 8.01 -13.69
CA ALA A 96 7.04 7.14 -13.89
C ALA A 96 6.19 7.55 -15.10
N SER A 97 6.74 8.25 -16.06
CA SER A 97 5.98 8.81 -17.19
C SER A 97 5.26 7.76 -18.05
N PHE A 98 5.69 6.51 -17.99
CA PHE A 98 5.02 5.39 -18.69
C PHE A 98 4.35 4.42 -17.72
N THR A 99 4.14 4.83 -16.46
CA THR A 99 3.49 4.02 -15.41
C THR A 99 2.13 4.59 -15.08
N THR A 100 1.08 3.83 -15.37
CA THR A 100 -0.31 4.14 -14.98
C THR A 100 -1.06 2.83 -14.73
N GLY A 101 -2.03 2.84 -13.83
CA GLY A 101 -2.78 1.65 -13.43
C GLY A 101 -1.99 0.66 -12.58
N ALA A 102 -0.84 1.03 -12.08
CA ALA A 102 0.00 0.17 -11.25
C ALA A 102 -0.47 0.17 -9.80
N ILE A 103 -0.38 -1.01 -9.18
CA ILE A 103 -0.55 -1.20 -7.73
C ILE A 103 0.81 -1.66 -7.21
N ILE A 104 1.50 -0.80 -6.49
CA ILE A 104 2.86 -1.07 -6.00
C ILE A 104 2.82 -1.45 -4.53
N PRO A 105 3.14 -2.70 -4.17
CA PRO A 105 3.25 -3.08 -2.77
C PRO A 105 4.51 -2.48 -2.13
N VAL A 106 4.34 -1.87 -0.97
CA VAL A 106 5.43 -1.41 -0.10
C VAL A 106 5.14 -1.98 1.29
N ASP A 107 5.57 -3.20 1.54
CA ASP A 107 5.01 -4.02 2.62
C ASP A 107 6.01 -5.01 3.24
N GLY A 108 7.27 -4.94 2.88
CA GLY A 108 8.26 -5.90 3.36
C GLY A 108 8.02 -7.34 2.88
N GLY A 109 7.17 -7.52 1.88
CA GLY A 109 6.78 -8.84 1.37
C GLY A 109 5.58 -9.46 2.08
N ALA A 110 4.83 -8.68 2.85
CA ALA A 110 3.74 -9.18 3.70
C ALA A 110 2.47 -9.59 2.94
N HIS A 111 2.39 -9.30 1.65
CA HIS A 111 1.20 -9.65 0.83
C HIS A 111 1.24 -11.07 0.30
#